data_465242dccfb109731eaa54854c8c977a
#
_entry.id   465242dccfb109731eaa54854c8c977a
#
_cell.length_a   1.000
_cell.length_b   1.000
_cell.length_c   1.000
_cell.angle_alpha   90.00
_cell.angle_beta   90.00
_cell.angle_gamma   90.00
#
_symmetry.space_group_name_H-M   'P 1'
#
loop_
_entity.id
_entity.type
_entity.pdbx_description
1 polymer ?
#
loop_
_entity_poly.entity_id
_entity_poly.type
_entity_poly.pdbx_seq_one_letter_code
_entity_poly.pdbx_strand_id
1 'polypeptide(L)'
;MNRIYNISYTENSFTVSDTVTNEADIESPYMILYHCNMGYPLLSENSIVKIPNNSITARNEHAKEYIETALQMEKPQSGYEECCYYYDVKENDGTAKVGIFNGDISKGLVMDYDKTTLPNFTEWKMMGKNDYVLGLEPGNCTPDGRDVLRKNGTLKFLQPDERATITIKFTFTTELKDFEGAF
;
A
#
# COMPACT_ATOMS: atom_id res chain seq x y z
N MET A 1 -3.76 -19.98 4.42
CA MET A 1 -4.42 -18.66 4.26
C MET A 1 -5.76 -18.82 3.55
N ASN A 2 -6.81 -18.19 4.06
CA ASN A 2 -8.14 -18.12 3.43
C ASN A 2 -8.42 -16.66 3.05
N ARG A 3 -8.84 -16.41 1.81
CA ARG A 3 -9.17 -15.08 1.27
C ARG A 3 -10.62 -15.00 0.86
N ILE A 4 -11.30 -13.94 1.28
CA ILE A 4 -12.70 -13.66 0.94
C ILE A 4 -12.76 -12.29 0.26
N TYR A 5 -13.45 -12.23 -0.88
CA TYR A 5 -13.80 -10.98 -1.56
C TYR A 5 -15.28 -10.70 -1.32
N ASN A 6 -15.58 -9.53 -0.73
CA ASN A 6 -16.94 -9.05 -0.59
C ASN A 6 -17.13 -7.84 -1.50
N ILE A 7 -18.04 -7.97 -2.47
CA ILE A 7 -18.36 -6.91 -3.42
C ILE A 7 -19.68 -6.27 -3.00
N SER A 8 -19.70 -4.94 -2.86
CA SER A 8 -20.93 -4.21 -2.54
C SER A 8 -21.82 -4.10 -3.76
N TYR A 9 -23.14 -4.26 -3.57
CA TYR A 9 -24.16 -3.99 -4.58
C TYR A 9 -24.67 -2.54 -4.55
N THR A 10 -24.37 -1.80 -3.49
CA THR A 10 -24.89 -0.44 -3.24
C THR A 10 -23.80 0.62 -3.25
N GLU A 11 -22.54 0.20 -3.17
CA GLU A 11 -21.37 1.08 -3.16
C GLU A 11 -20.39 0.66 -4.23
N ASN A 12 -19.64 1.60 -4.79
CA ASN A 12 -18.50 1.33 -5.67
C ASN A 12 -17.30 0.83 -4.88
N SER A 13 -17.46 -0.29 -4.19
CA SER A 13 -16.40 -0.81 -3.31
C SER A 13 -16.37 -2.33 -3.24
N PHE A 14 -15.22 -2.85 -2.89
CA PHE A 14 -15.05 -4.23 -2.45
C PHE A 14 -14.07 -4.32 -1.29
N THR A 15 -14.16 -5.39 -0.51
CA THR A 15 -13.18 -5.71 0.52
C THR A 15 -12.46 -7.00 0.22
N VAL A 16 -11.18 -7.04 0.59
CA VAL A 16 -10.38 -8.25 0.66
C VAL A 16 -10.16 -8.56 2.14
N SER A 17 -10.62 -9.72 2.59
CA SER A 17 -10.41 -10.19 3.96
C SER A 17 -9.60 -11.47 3.93
N ASP A 18 -8.42 -11.46 4.54
CA ASP A 18 -7.53 -12.60 4.65
C ASP A 18 -7.47 -13.09 6.09
N THR A 19 -7.55 -14.40 6.25
CA THR A 19 -7.23 -15.08 7.50
C THR A 19 -6.02 -15.97 7.28
N VAL A 20 -4.93 -15.66 7.96
CA VAL A 20 -3.70 -16.47 7.98
C VAL A 20 -3.69 -17.28 9.27
N THR A 21 -3.52 -18.59 9.15
CA THR A 21 -3.41 -19.51 10.30
C THR A 21 -2.03 -20.16 10.27
N ASN A 22 -1.36 -20.20 11.41
CA ASN A 22 -0.16 -21.04 11.56
C ASN A 22 -0.62 -22.48 11.84
N GLU A 23 -0.46 -23.36 10.84
CA GLU A 23 -0.85 -24.78 10.92
C GLU A 23 0.34 -25.67 11.33
N ALA A 24 1.50 -25.07 11.68
CA ALA A 24 2.62 -25.81 12.23
C ALA A 24 2.46 -26.01 13.74
N ASP A 25 3.16 -26.98 14.29
CA ASP A 25 3.23 -27.27 15.72
C ASP A 25 4.24 -26.40 16.49
N ILE A 26 4.87 -25.45 15.79
CA ILE A 26 5.84 -24.50 16.33
C ILE A 26 5.48 -23.05 15.92
N GLU A 27 5.96 -22.08 16.69
CA GLU A 27 5.93 -20.68 16.32
C GLU A 27 6.56 -20.46 14.94
N SER A 28 5.86 -19.72 14.07
CA SER A 28 6.28 -19.51 12.67
C SER A 28 6.28 -18.03 12.28
N PRO A 29 7.26 -17.59 11.46
CA PRO A 29 7.32 -16.22 10.98
C PRO A 29 6.07 -15.85 10.17
N TYR A 30 5.53 -14.63 10.43
CA TYR A 30 4.37 -14.10 9.77
C TYR A 30 4.70 -12.75 9.12
N MET A 31 4.75 -12.76 7.80
CA MET A 31 4.97 -11.57 6.97
C MET A 31 3.91 -11.54 5.88
N ILE A 32 3.21 -10.41 5.77
CA ILE A 32 2.27 -10.15 4.70
C ILE A 32 2.40 -8.70 4.24
N LEU A 33 2.47 -8.51 2.93
CA LEU A 33 2.47 -7.22 2.27
C LEU A 33 1.55 -7.31 1.06
N TYR A 34 0.64 -6.36 0.95
CA TYR A 34 -0.30 -6.26 -0.17
C TYR A 34 0.29 -5.36 -1.23
N HIS A 35 0.88 -5.94 -2.25
CA HIS A 35 1.51 -5.21 -3.35
C HIS A 35 0.46 -4.77 -4.37
N CYS A 36 -0.21 -3.63 -4.09
CA CYS A 36 -1.30 -3.12 -4.91
C CYS A 36 -0.73 -2.20 -6.00
N ASN A 37 -0.63 -2.71 -7.21
CA ASN A 37 -0.05 -2.00 -8.35
C ASN A 37 -1.07 -1.12 -9.07
N MET A 38 -0.81 0.18 -9.12
CA MET A 38 -1.54 1.15 -9.93
C MET A 38 -0.81 1.32 -11.26
N GLY A 39 -1.49 1.11 -12.36
CA GLY A 39 -0.95 1.22 -13.71
C GLY A 39 -1.75 2.17 -14.58
N TYR A 40 -1.28 2.39 -15.81
CA TYR A 40 -1.99 3.18 -16.81
C TYR A 40 -3.35 2.54 -17.15
N PRO A 41 -4.45 3.32 -17.31
CA PRO A 41 -4.51 4.77 -17.33
C PRO A 41 -4.82 5.44 -15.98
N LEU A 42 -5.01 4.70 -14.89
CA LEU A 42 -5.20 5.30 -13.57
C LEU A 42 -3.94 6.03 -13.10
N LEU A 43 -2.78 5.44 -13.35
CA LEU A 43 -1.49 6.08 -13.17
C LEU A 43 -1.09 6.82 -14.46
N SER A 44 -0.84 8.10 -14.35
CA SER A 44 -0.25 8.98 -15.37
C SER A 44 0.51 10.11 -14.68
N GLU A 45 1.21 10.94 -15.44
CA GLU A 45 1.87 12.15 -14.91
C GLU A 45 0.90 13.17 -14.29
N ASN A 46 -0.41 13.06 -14.60
CA ASN A 46 -1.46 13.94 -14.07
C ASN A 46 -2.20 13.34 -12.87
N SER A 47 -1.78 12.17 -12.41
CA SER A 47 -2.42 11.50 -11.27
C SER A 47 -2.07 12.19 -9.94
N ILE A 48 -3.08 12.33 -9.10
CA ILE A 48 -2.96 12.85 -7.74
C ILE A 48 -2.86 11.64 -6.81
N VAL A 49 -1.74 11.51 -6.10
CA VAL A 49 -1.54 10.48 -5.08
C VAL A 49 -1.67 11.09 -3.70
N LYS A 50 -2.44 10.48 -2.81
CA LYS A 50 -2.60 10.89 -1.42
C LYS A 50 -2.16 9.79 -0.47
N ILE A 51 -1.16 10.09 0.34
CA ILE A 51 -0.66 9.28 1.45
C ILE A 51 -0.51 10.23 2.65
N PRO A 52 -1.61 10.58 3.36
CA PRO A 52 -1.52 11.41 4.56
C PRO A 52 -0.60 10.74 5.57
N ASN A 53 0.45 11.42 6.00
CA ASN A 53 1.47 10.79 6.83
C ASN A 53 2.01 11.72 7.92
N ASN A 54 2.63 11.13 8.95
CA ASN A 54 3.38 11.81 9.98
C ASN A 54 4.86 11.93 9.58
N SER A 55 5.36 10.95 8.83
CA SER A 55 6.73 10.91 8.34
C SER A 55 6.87 10.05 7.09
N ILE A 56 7.91 10.32 6.32
CA ILE A 56 8.36 9.56 5.16
C ILE A 56 9.86 9.24 5.32
N THR A 57 10.27 8.06 4.92
CA THR A 57 11.67 7.63 4.93
C THR A 57 11.99 6.95 3.59
N ALA A 58 13.09 7.33 2.97
CA ALA A 58 13.57 6.69 1.76
C ALA A 58 14.30 5.37 2.10
N ARG A 59 14.12 4.35 1.26
CA ARG A 59 14.76 3.05 1.42
C ARG A 59 16.29 3.09 1.22
N ASN A 60 16.76 3.95 0.31
CA ASN A 60 18.16 4.10 -0.06
C ASN A 60 18.52 5.55 -0.41
N GLU A 61 19.79 5.83 -0.66
CA GLU A 61 20.26 7.18 -0.98
C GLU A 61 19.67 7.70 -2.31
N HIS A 62 19.47 6.84 -3.32
CA HIS A 62 18.81 7.24 -4.56
C HIS A 62 17.39 7.78 -4.29
N ALA A 63 16.54 7.00 -3.63
CA ALA A 63 15.18 7.44 -3.29
C ALA A 63 15.17 8.70 -2.40
N LYS A 64 16.19 8.89 -1.57
CA LYS A 64 16.32 10.06 -0.70
C LYS A 64 16.51 11.36 -1.48
N GLU A 65 17.17 11.32 -2.63
CA GLU A 65 17.35 12.49 -3.50
C GLU A 65 16.00 13.01 -4.03
N TYR A 66 15.00 12.15 -4.15
CA TYR A 66 13.68 12.45 -4.72
C TYR A 66 12.54 12.48 -3.68
N ILE A 67 12.86 12.47 -2.38
CA ILE A 67 11.86 12.36 -1.31
C ILE A 67 10.84 13.51 -1.32
N GLU A 68 11.24 14.72 -1.67
CA GLU A 68 10.36 15.90 -1.76
C GLU A 68 9.35 15.79 -2.91
N THR A 69 9.62 14.93 -3.89
CA THR A 69 8.77 14.70 -5.06
C THR A 69 8.20 13.28 -5.10
N ALA A 70 8.23 12.57 -3.98
CA ALA A 70 7.78 11.17 -3.90
C ALA A 70 6.37 10.99 -4.48
N LEU A 71 5.42 11.86 -4.12
CA LEU A 71 4.02 11.81 -4.57
C LEU A 71 3.76 12.49 -5.92
N GLN A 72 4.79 13.03 -6.60
CA GLN A 72 4.65 13.62 -7.94
C GLN A 72 4.88 12.54 -8.99
N MET A 73 3.85 12.23 -9.75
CA MET A 73 3.95 11.26 -10.85
C MET A 73 4.61 11.91 -12.07
N GLU A 74 5.37 11.14 -12.82
CA GLU A 74 6.15 11.61 -13.96
C GLU A 74 5.76 10.84 -15.23
N LYS A 75 6.06 11.39 -16.40
CA LYS A 75 5.94 10.66 -17.66
C LYS A 75 6.87 9.45 -17.68
N PRO A 76 6.50 8.38 -18.39
CA PRO A 76 7.38 7.22 -18.55
C PRO A 76 8.76 7.61 -19.13
N GLN A 77 9.83 7.22 -18.45
CA GLN A 77 11.20 7.60 -18.77
C GLN A 77 12.05 6.37 -19.09
N SER A 78 13.03 6.51 -20.01
CA SER A 78 14.02 5.45 -20.24
C SER A 78 15.09 5.50 -19.15
N GLY A 79 15.44 4.33 -18.60
CA GLY A 79 16.50 4.23 -17.59
C GLY A 79 16.10 4.78 -16.21
N TYR A 80 14.79 4.88 -15.94
CA TYR A 80 14.30 5.27 -14.61
C TYR A 80 14.73 4.21 -13.58
N GLU A 81 15.32 4.66 -12.49
CA GLU A 81 15.64 3.82 -11.34
C GLU A 81 14.51 3.93 -10.31
N GLU A 82 14.04 2.79 -9.81
CA GLU A 82 12.94 2.73 -8.85
C GLU A 82 13.23 3.52 -7.57
N CYS A 83 12.19 4.15 -7.05
CA CYS A 83 12.21 4.76 -5.73
C CYS A 83 11.27 4.01 -4.79
N CYS A 84 11.71 3.75 -3.57
CA CYS A 84 10.93 3.08 -2.56
C CYS A 84 10.93 3.91 -1.27
N TYR A 85 9.72 4.17 -0.74
CA TYR A 85 9.52 5.00 0.44
C TYR A 85 8.67 4.27 1.48
N TYR A 86 9.01 4.49 2.75
CA TYR A 86 8.26 3.99 3.89
C TYR A 86 7.53 5.15 4.56
N TYR A 87 6.24 4.99 4.80
CA TYR A 87 5.38 6.02 5.38
C TYR A 87 4.84 5.59 6.74
N ASP A 88 4.88 6.51 7.70
CA ASP A 88 4.00 6.45 8.86
C ASP A 88 2.67 7.13 8.48
N VAL A 89 1.77 6.37 7.85
CA VAL A 89 0.48 6.89 7.39
C VAL A 89 -0.36 7.32 8.58
N LYS A 90 -0.97 8.52 8.50
CA LYS A 90 -1.94 8.99 9.49
C LYS A 90 -3.15 8.07 9.53
N GLU A 91 -3.68 7.89 10.72
CA GLU A 91 -4.86 7.07 10.94
C GLU A 91 -5.91 7.86 11.71
N ASN A 92 -7.15 7.46 11.56
CA ASN A 92 -8.27 7.91 12.36
C ASN A 92 -8.99 6.67 12.89
N ASP A 93 -9.07 6.54 14.22
CA ASP A 93 -9.64 5.37 14.91
C ASP A 93 -9.08 4.02 14.38
N GLY A 94 -7.73 3.95 14.21
CA GLY A 94 -7.04 2.76 13.72
C GLY A 94 -7.07 2.57 12.20
N THR A 95 -7.89 3.34 11.46
CA THR A 95 -8.02 3.21 10.00
C THR A 95 -7.12 4.20 9.28
N ALA A 96 -6.20 3.68 8.47
CA ALA A 96 -5.39 4.47 7.55
C ALA A 96 -6.00 4.47 6.15
N LYS A 97 -5.82 5.58 5.43
CA LYS A 97 -6.34 5.77 4.06
C LYS A 97 -5.26 6.30 3.14
N VAL A 98 -5.18 5.69 1.97
CA VAL A 98 -4.30 6.11 0.88
C VAL A 98 -5.04 6.00 -0.45
N GLY A 99 -4.59 6.70 -1.47
CA GLY A 99 -5.29 6.59 -2.75
C GLY A 99 -4.63 7.32 -3.90
N ILE A 100 -5.21 7.12 -5.08
CA ILE A 100 -4.83 7.74 -6.35
C ILE A 100 -6.07 8.19 -7.10
N PHE A 101 -6.01 9.35 -7.75
CA PHE A 101 -7.05 9.86 -8.63
C PHE A 101 -6.42 10.41 -9.91
N ASN A 102 -7.01 10.06 -11.06
CA ASN A 102 -6.61 10.63 -12.35
C ASN A 102 -7.79 11.44 -12.94
N GLY A 103 -7.60 12.75 -13.01
CA GLY A 103 -8.61 13.69 -13.54
C GLY A 103 -8.88 13.52 -15.03
N ASP A 104 -7.91 13.08 -15.82
CA ASP A 104 -8.06 12.88 -17.27
C ASP A 104 -9.11 11.82 -17.63
N ILE A 105 -9.25 10.82 -16.75
CA ILE A 105 -10.21 9.72 -16.93
C ILE A 105 -11.35 9.76 -15.90
N SER A 106 -11.35 10.74 -14.98
CA SER A 106 -12.29 10.86 -13.88
C SER A 106 -12.46 9.55 -13.10
N LYS A 107 -11.34 8.98 -12.67
CA LYS A 107 -11.30 7.74 -11.89
C LYS A 107 -10.32 7.87 -10.74
N GLY A 108 -10.73 7.34 -9.61
CA GLY A 108 -9.88 7.22 -8.43
C GLY A 108 -10.11 5.93 -7.67
N LEU A 109 -9.16 5.62 -6.83
CA LEU A 109 -9.17 4.50 -5.90
C LEU A 109 -8.71 4.99 -4.53
N VAL A 110 -9.51 4.68 -3.51
CA VAL A 110 -9.14 4.85 -2.10
C VAL A 110 -9.02 3.48 -1.47
N MET A 111 -7.95 3.25 -0.72
CA MET A 111 -7.71 2.06 0.07
C MET A 111 -7.83 2.41 1.54
N ASP A 112 -8.71 1.72 2.26
CA ASP A 112 -8.86 1.80 3.71
C ASP A 112 -8.33 0.50 4.32
N TYR A 113 -7.47 0.60 5.32
CA TYR A 113 -6.92 -0.56 6.01
C TYR A 113 -6.72 -0.29 7.49
N ASP A 114 -6.75 -1.35 8.30
CA ASP A 114 -6.49 -1.28 9.74
C ASP A 114 -4.97 -1.24 10.00
N LYS A 115 -4.50 -0.09 10.50
CA LYS A 115 -3.09 0.14 10.81
C LYS A 115 -2.59 -0.71 11.99
N THR A 116 -3.47 -1.26 12.81
CA THR A 116 -3.07 -2.16 13.89
C THR A 116 -2.61 -3.52 13.35
N THR A 117 -3.22 -3.98 12.25
CA THR A 117 -2.86 -5.21 11.57
C THR A 117 -1.78 -5.01 10.50
N LEU A 118 -1.79 -3.86 9.83
CA LEU A 118 -0.86 -3.46 8.78
C LEU A 118 -0.17 -2.13 9.14
N PRO A 119 0.77 -2.14 10.11
CA PRO A 119 1.39 -0.91 10.61
C PRO A 119 2.38 -0.26 9.64
N ASN A 120 2.83 -0.98 8.62
CA ASN A 120 3.79 -0.48 7.64
C ASN A 120 3.08 -0.14 6.33
N PHE A 121 3.56 0.91 5.68
CA PHE A 121 3.12 1.28 4.35
C PHE A 121 4.33 1.61 3.48
N THR A 122 4.39 0.97 2.32
CA THR A 122 5.42 1.20 1.32
C THR A 122 4.81 1.81 0.06
N GLU A 123 5.43 2.85 -0.46
CA GLU A 123 5.26 3.32 -1.82
C GLU A 123 6.43 2.80 -2.65
N TRP A 124 6.12 2.06 -3.71
CA TRP A 124 7.10 1.66 -4.72
C TRP A 124 6.79 2.38 -6.02
N LYS A 125 7.67 3.32 -6.39
CA LYS A 125 7.49 4.20 -7.56
C LYS A 125 8.45 3.77 -8.67
N MET A 126 7.89 3.31 -9.79
CA MET A 126 8.63 2.93 -10.98
C MET A 126 8.02 3.62 -12.21
N MET A 127 8.67 4.72 -12.65
CA MET A 127 8.21 5.52 -13.79
C MET A 127 8.98 5.16 -15.06
N GLY A 128 9.34 3.90 -15.23
CA GLY A 128 10.06 3.40 -16.39
C GLY A 128 9.18 3.30 -17.64
N LYS A 129 9.78 3.44 -18.83
CA LYS A 129 9.04 3.42 -20.10
C LYS A 129 8.33 2.10 -20.36
N ASN A 130 8.89 0.97 -19.89
CA ASN A 130 8.33 -0.36 -20.06
C ASN A 130 7.73 -0.94 -18.76
N ASP A 131 8.03 -0.31 -17.62
CA ASP A 131 7.64 -0.73 -16.26
C ASP A 131 7.04 0.47 -15.52
N TYR A 132 5.90 0.97 -16.02
CA TYR A 132 5.23 2.15 -15.49
C TYR A 132 4.19 1.75 -14.46
N VAL A 133 4.56 1.85 -13.17
CA VAL A 133 3.74 1.34 -12.07
C VAL A 133 4.01 2.10 -10.77
N LEU A 134 2.95 2.25 -9.96
CA LEU A 134 3.01 2.73 -8.59
C LEU A 134 2.46 1.63 -7.67
N GLY A 135 3.28 1.11 -6.78
CA GLY A 135 2.86 0.21 -5.70
C GLY A 135 2.37 1.02 -4.50
N LEU A 136 1.14 0.77 -4.05
CA LEU A 136 0.60 1.24 -2.78
C LEU A 136 0.45 0.02 -1.87
N GLU A 137 1.34 -0.12 -0.88
CA GLU A 137 1.62 -1.42 -0.28
C GLU A 137 1.50 -1.41 1.25
N PRO A 138 0.27 -1.55 1.80
CA PRO A 138 0.09 -1.80 3.22
C PRO A 138 0.60 -3.19 3.61
N GLY A 139 1.31 -3.29 4.72
CA GLY A 139 1.90 -4.55 5.19
C GLY A 139 2.09 -4.62 6.70
N ASN A 140 2.25 -5.84 7.23
CA ASN A 140 2.73 -6.02 8.60
C ASN A 140 4.26 -5.99 8.69
N CYS A 141 4.93 -5.81 7.54
CA CYS A 141 6.37 -5.74 7.38
C CYS A 141 6.73 -4.77 6.25
N THR A 142 7.99 -4.36 6.19
CA THR A 142 8.59 -3.73 5.02
C THR A 142 9.03 -4.80 4.00
N PRO A 143 9.28 -4.46 2.72
CA PRO A 143 9.74 -5.41 1.70
C PRO A 143 11.19 -5.86 1.89
N ASP A 144 11.82 -5.50 3.01
CA ASP A 144 13.14 -5.99 3.37
C ASP A 144 13.08 -7.50 3.70
N GLY A 145 14.17 -8.20 3.50
CA GLY A 145 14.22 -9.65 3.71
C GLY A 145 13.89 -10.07 5.15
N ARG A 146 13.38 -11.30 5.32
CA ARG A 146 13.05 -11.89 6.62
C ARG A 146 14.22 -11.88 7.62
N ASP A 147 15.42 -12.04 7.13
CA ASP A 147 16.67 -11.96 7.89
C ASP A 147 16.92 -10.56 8.45
N VAL A 148 16.66 -9.52 7.66
CA VAL A 148 16.75 -8.12 8.06
C VAL A 148 15.74 -7.82 9.17
N LEU A 149 14.47 -8.21 8.97
CA LEU A 149 13.40 -7.98 9.95
C LEU A 149 13.65 -8.73 11.26
N ARG A 150 14.21 -9.96 11.20
CA ARG A 150 14.61 -10.71 12.39
C ARG A 150 15.73 -10.02 13.15
N LYS A 151 16.75 -9.54 12.44
CA LYS A 151 17.88 -8.81 13.01
C LYS A 151 17.45 -7.52 13.70
N ASN A 152 16.47 -6.83 13.12
CA ASN A 152 15.94 -5.56 13.64
C ASN A 152 14.86 -5.75 14.72
N GLY A 153 14.44 -7.00 15.01
CA GLY A 153 13.41 -7.29 16.00
C GLY A 153 11.99 -6.91 15.55
N THR A 154 11.77 -6.70 14.24
CA THR A 154 10.47 -6.29 13.68
C THR A 154 9.71 -7.44 13.02
N LEU A 155 10.33 -8.62 12.88
CA LEU A 155 9.68 -9.81 12.34
C LEU A 155 8.56 -10.26 13.27
N LYS A 156 7.36 -10.39 12.72
CA LYS A 156 6.17 -10.92 13.42
C LYS A 156 6.15 -12.44 13.39
N PHE A 157 5.47 -13.04 14.35
CA PHE A 157 5.29 -14.48 14.47
C PHE A 157 3.84 -14.81 14.82
N LEU A 158 3.42 -16.03 14.49
CA LEU A 158 2.17 -16.62 14.96
C LEU A 158 2.49 -17.90 15.74
N GLN A 159 1.83 -18.09 16.88
CA GLN A 159 1.88 -19.32 17.64
C GLN A 159 1.15 -20.45 16.89
N PRO A 160 1.36 -21.74 17.25
CA PRO A 160 0.55 -22.83 16.72
C PRO A 160 -0.94 -22.52 16.83
N ASP A 161 -1.70 -22.78 15.77
CA ASP A 161 -3.14 -22.52 15.61
C ASP A 161 -3.57 -21.05 15.73
N GLU A 162 -2.64 -20.11 15.95
CA GLU A 162 -2.94 -18.70 15.98
C GLU A 162 -3.35 -18.18 14.60
N ARG A 163 -4.29 -17.24 14.61
CA ARG A 163 -4.86 -16.61 13.40
C ARG A 163 -4.68 -15.11 13.41
N ALA A 164 -4.29 -14.58 12.28
CA ALA A 164 -4.31 -13.16 11.99
C ALA A 164 -5.35 -12.89 10.89
N THR A 165 -6.24 -11.93 11.13
CA THR A 165 -7.24 -11.49 10.14
C THR A 165 -6.92 -10.07 9.71
N ILE A 166 -6.88 -9.86 8.39
CA ILE A 166 -6.58 -8.58 7.77
C ILE A 166 -7.73 -8.23 6.82
N THR A 167 -8.13 -6.97 6.81
CA THR A 167 -9.14 -6.47 5.86
C THR A 167 -8.66 -5.19 5.21
N ILE A 168 -8.78 -5.11 3.88
CA ILE A 168 -8.56 -3.90 3.10
C ILE A 168 -9.82 -3.63 2.30
N LYS A 169 -10.36 -2.40 2.40
CA LYS A 169 -11.47 -1.93 1.56
C LYS A 169 -10.90 -1.10 0.41
N PHE A 170 -11.41 -1.35 -0.78
CA PHE A 170 -11.12 -0.60 -2.00
C PHE A 170 -12.40 0.12 -2.43
N THR A 171 -12.35 1.46 -2.50
CA THR A 171 -13.48 2.28 -2.92
C THR A 171 -13.10 3.04 -4.19
N PHE A 172 -13.92 2.89 -5.24
CA PHE A 172 -13.72 3.61 -6.50
C PHE A 172 -14.49 4.92 -6.50
N THR A 173 -13.85 5.97 -6.98
CA THR A 173 -14.44 7.31 -7.11
C THR A 173 -14.43 7.76 -8.57
N THR A 174 -15.37 8.62 -8.95
CA THR A 174 -15.45 9.23 -10.29
C THR A 174 -15.37 10.75 -10.25
N GLU A 175 -15.44 11.32 -9.05
CA GLU A 175 -15.39 12.75 -8.81
C GLU A 175 -14.20 13.08 -7.90
N LEU A 176 -13.45 14.12 -8.24
CA LEU A 176 -12.32 14.57 -7.42
C LEU A 176 -12.74 14.95 -6.00
N LYS A 177 -13.90 15.61 -5.85
CA LYS A 177 -14.42 16.00 -4.53
C LYS A 177 -14.68 14.79 -3.60
N ASP A 178 -15.14 13.67 -4.18
CA ASP A 178 -15.41 12.44 -3.40
C ASP A 178 -14.10 11.76 -3.02
N PHE A 179 -13.10 11.79 -3.91
CA PHE A 179 -11.75 11.34 -3.60
C PHE A 179 -11.12 12.20 -2.50
N GLU A 180 -11.18 13.53 -2.61
CA GLU A 180 -10.61 14.44 -1.61
C GLU A 180 -11.32 14.36 -0.26
N GLY A 181 -12.64 14.18 -0.26
CA GLY A 181 -13.46 14.04 0.94
C GLY A 181 -13.29 12.72 1.69
N ALA A 182 -12.57 11.76 1.11
CA ALA A 182 -12.30 10.47 1.76
C ALA A 182 -11.21 10.55 2.84
N PHE A 183 -10.39 11.59 2.84
CA PHE A 183 -9.21 11.79 3.74
C PHE A 183 -9.50 12.87 4.83
#